data_6c81c67520b376aaa589c6a7f827ebe6
#
_entry.id   6c81c67520b376aaa589c6a7f827ebe6
#
_cell.length_a   1.000
_cell.length_b   1.000
_cell.length_c   1.000
_cell.angle_alpha   90.00
_cell.angle_beta   90.00
_cell.angle_gamma   90.00
#
_symmetry.space_group_name_H-M   'P 1'
#
loop_
_entity.id
_entity.type
_entity.pdbx_description
1 polymer ?
#
loop_
_entity_poly.entity_id
_entity_poly.type
_entity_poly.pdbx_seq_one_letter_code
_entity_poly.pdbx_strand_id
1 'polypeptide(L)'
;MLLFWILLTVVVCFFLYLYMIMPNTSRRSKILPYLKRDYAHRGLHDSSRLIPENSMLAFREAVKQNLAIELDIHLTRDGKVVVFHDESLKLSLIHISEPTRH
;
A
#
# COMPACT_ATOMS: atom_id res chain seq x y z
N MET A 1 -31.19 -30.70 -21.50
CA MET A 1 -30.98 -29.41 -22.22
C MET A 1 -30.79 -28.24 -21.25
N LEU A 2 -31.68 -28.00 -20.33
CA LEU A 2 -31.55 -26.90 -19.36
C LEU A 2 -30.30 -27.02 -18.49
N LEU A 3 -29.99 -28.19 -17.97
CA LEU A 3 -28.79 -28.46 -17.18
C LEU A 3 -27.52 -28.18 -17.96
N PHE A 4 -27.48 -28.52 -19.23
CA PHE A 4 -26.35 -28.22 -20.11
C PHE A 4 -26.10 -26.71 -20.24
N TRP A 5 -27.16 -25.94 -20.46
CA TRP A 5 -27.04 -24.48 -20.58
C TRP A 5 -26.62 -23.80 -19.28
N ILE A 6 -27.12 -24.28 -18.14
CA ILE A 6 -26.73 -23.80 -16.81
C ILE A 6 -25.23 -24.06 -16.59
N LEU A 7 -24.78 -25.30 -16.85
CA LEU A 7 -23.37 -25.66 -16.69
C LEU A 7 -22.46 -24.85 -17.60
N LEU A 8 -22.85 -24.68 -18.86
CA LEU A 8 -22.08 -23.86 -19.82
C LEU A 8 -21.99 -22.41 -19.33
N THR A 9 -23.08 -21.83 -18.84
CA THR A 9 -23.07 -20.45 -18.31
C THR A 9 -22.13 -20.33 -17.12
N VAL A 10 -22.16 -21.27 -16.18
CA VAL A 10 -21.27 -21.27 -15.02
C VAL A 10 -19.80 -21.34 -15.45
N VAL A 11 -19.48 -22.22 -16.40
CA VAL A 11 -18.10 -22.36 -16.91
C VAL A 11 -17.63 -21.05 -17.59
N VAL A 12 -18.48 -20.45 -18.43
CA VAL A 12 -18.16 -19.19 -19.11
C VAL A 12 -17.96 -18.06 -18.10
N CYS A 13 -18.85 -17.95 -17.12
CA CYS A 13 -18.71 -16.93 -16.06
C CYS A 13 -17.44 -17.13 -15.23
N PHE A 14 -17.07 -18.38 -14.93
CA PHE A 14 -15.85 -18.70 -14.20
C PHE A 14 -14.59 -18.25 -14.98
N PHE A 15 -14.51 -18.58 -16.26
CA PHE A 15 -13.38 -18.15 -17.09
C PHE A 15 -13.32 -16.63 -17.30
N LEU A 16 -14.47 -16.00 -17.45
CA LEU A 16 -14.55 -14.53 -17.53
C LEU A 16 -14.07 -13.88 -16.24
N TYR A 17 -14.46 -14.43 -15.09
CA TYR A 17 -13.97 -13.98 -13.78
C TYR A 17 -12.44 -14.11 -13.66
N LEU A 18 -11.89 -15.27 -14.02
CA LEU A 18 -10.44 -15.47 -14.01
C LEU A 18 -9.72 -14.47 -14.92
N TYR A 19 -10.25 -14.22 -16.10
CA TYR A 19 -9.70 -13.23 -17.03
C TYR A 19 -9.69 -11.81 -16.44
N MET A 20 -10.76 -11.43 -15.75
CA MET A 20 -10.89 -10.10 -15.14
C MET A 20 -9.92 -9.87 -13.98
N ILE A 21 -9.63 -10.91 -13.19
CA ILE A 21 -8.69 -10.82 -12.05
C ILE A 21 -7.24 -11.13 -12.43
N MET A 22 -7.00 -11.61 -13.64
CA MET A 22 -5.66 -11.97 -14.11
C MET A 22 -4.75 -10.73 -14.14
N PRO A 23 -3.55 -10.79 -13.52
CA PRO A 23 -2.62 -9.68 -13.57
C PRO A 23 -2.12 -9.45 -15.00
N ASN A 24 -1.92 -8.18 -15.34
CA ASN A 24 -1.39 -7.80 -16.64
C ASN A 24 0.10 -8.13 -16.73
N THR A 25 0.43 -9.21 -17.43
CA THR A 25 1.81 -9.69 -17.59
C THR A 25 2.59 -8.95 -18.68
N SER A 26 1.92 -8.15 -19.52
CA SER A 26 2.58 -7.44 -20.63
C SER A 26 3.61 -6.41 -20.17
N ARG A 27 3.48 -5.91 -18.93
CA ARG A 27 4.41 -4.96 -18.31
C ARG A 27 5.35 -5.58 -17.28
N ARG A 28 5.45 -6.90 -17.25
CA ARG A 28 6.26 -7.62 -16.25
C ARG A 28 7.71 -7.15 -16.23
N SER A 29 8.31 -6.89 -17.39
CA SER A 29 9.68 -6.38 -17.47
C SER A 29 9.89 -5.04 -16.77
N LYS A 30 8.86 -4.19 -16.72
CA LYS A 30 8.92 -2.90 -16.04
C LYS A 30 8.86 -3.02 -14.53
N ILE A 31 8.20 -4.04 -14.00
CA ILE A 31 8.04 -4.24 -12.54
C ILE A 31 9.10 -5.17 -11.95
N LEU A 32 9.79 -5.98 -12.76
CA LEU A 32 10.82 -6.89 -12.29
C LEU A 32 11.90 -6.25 -11.39
N PRO A 33 12.41 -5.03 -11.69
CA PRO A 33 13.39 -4.38 -10.83
C PRO A 33 12.86 -4.09 -9.42
N TYR A 34 11.56 -3.88 -9.29
CA TYR A 34 10.90 -3.58 -8.02
C TYR A 34 10.58 -4.83 -7.21
N LEU A 35 10.40 -5.99 -7.85
CA LEU A 35 10.07 -7.25 -7.19
C LEU A 35 11.24 -7.85 -6.41
N LYS A 36 12.47 -7.44 -6.69
CA LYS A 36 13.69 -7.96 -6.05
C LYS A 36 14.17 -7.12 -4.88
N ARG A 37 13.41 -6.15 -4.44
CA ARG A 37 13.77 -5.25 -3.35
C ARG A 37 12.91 -5.52 -2.13
N ASP A 38 13.51 -5.42 -0.97
CA ASP A 38 12.78 -5.36 0.28
C ASP A 38 12.23 -3.95 0.49
N TYR A 39 11.01 -3.86 0.97
CA TYR A 39 10.29 -2.61 1.16
C TYR A 39 10.00 -2.38 2.64
N ALA A 40 10.33 -1.19 3.11
CA ALA A 40 9.91 -0.72 4.41
C ALA A 40 8.48 -0.15 4.32
N HIS A 41 7.53 -0.85 4.90
CA HIS A 41 6.12 -0.44 4.96
C HIS A 41 5.99 0.85 5.78
N ARG A 42 5.56 1.93 5.14
CA ARG A 42 5.49 3.29 5.73
C ARG A 42 6.83 3.82 6.23
N GLY A 43 7.93 3.41 5.58
CA GLY A 43 9.28 3.62 6.03
C GLY A 43 9.72 2.62 7.10
N LEU A 44 10.97 2.69 7.51
CA LEU A 44 11.49 1.86 8.61
C LEU A 44 11.17 2.53 9.95
N HIS A 45 9.91 2.44 10.36
CA HIS A 45 9.41 3.03 11.59
C HIS A 45 9.66 2.14 12.80
N ASP A 46 9.82 2.74 13.96
CA ASP A 46 10.02 2.05 15.24
C ASP A 46 9.46 2.90 16.37
N SER A 47 8.35 2.45 16.94
CA SER A 47 7.67 3.17 18.02
C SER A 47 8.54 3.29 19.29
N SER A 48 9.39 2.28 19.58
CA SER A 48 10.27 2.30 20.75
C SER A 48 11.39 3.36 20.64
N ARG A 49 11.79 3.68 19.40
CA ARG A 49 12.80 4.70 19.09
C ARG A 49 12.19 6.06 18.73
N LEU A 50 10.87 6.22 18.87
CA LEU A 50 10.14 7.43 18.48
C LEU A 50 10.31 7.80 17.01
N ILE A 51 10.34 6.79 16.15
CA ILE A 51 10.36 6.96 14.70
C ILE A 51 8.96 6.68 14.15
N PRO A 52 8.14 7.70 13.89
CA PRO A 52 6.78 7.50 13.42
C PRO A 52 6.74 6.92 12.00
N GLU A 53 5.72 6.14 11.69
CA GLU A 53 5.44 5.71 10.33
C GLU A 53 5.15 6.92 9.42
N ASN A 54 5.35 6.76 8.11
CA ASN A 54 5.14 7.80 7.11
C ASN A 54 5.86 9.15 7.43
N SER A 55 6.99 9.09 8.14
CA SER A 55 7.78 10.26 8.52
C SER A 55 9.11 10.30 7.78
N MET A 56 9.69 11.48 7.69
CA MET A 56 11.03 11.65 7.12
C MET A 56 12.11 10.86 7.89
N LEU A 57 11.94 10.70 9.20
CA LEU A 57 12.84 9.87 10.01
C LEU A 57 12.76 8.40 9.59
N ALA A 58 11.54 7.87 9.43
CA ALA A 58 11.35 6.49 8.96
C ALA A 58 11.91 6.28 7.55
N PHE A 59 11.78 7.26 6.67
CA PHE A 59 12.32 7.19 5.32
C PHE A 59 13.85 7.23 5.30
N ARG A 60 14.47 8.06 6.13
CA ARG A 60 15.94 8.11 6.29
C ARG A 60 16.49 6.78 6.85
N GLU A 61 15.82 6.19 7.83
CA GLU A 61 16.24 4.89 8.36
C GLU A 61 16.13 3.78 7.30
N ALA A 62 15.08 3.78 6.48
CA ALA A 62 14.96 2.85 5.37
C ALA A 62 16.11 3.02 4.35
N VAL A 63 16.45 4.24 4.00
CA VAL A 63 17.56 4.53 3.07
C VAL A 63 18.89 4.05 3.65
N LYS A 64 19.16 4.27 4.94
CA LYS A 64 20.38 3.77 5.60
C LYS A 64 20.52 2.25 5.50
N GLN A 65 19.41 1.53 5.55
CA GLN A 65 19.38 0.06 5.44
C GLN A 65 19.27 -0.42 3.97
N ASN A 66 19.37 0.48 3.00
CA ASN A 66 19.21 0.18 1.58
C ASN A 66 17.87 -0.51 1.24
N LEU A 67 16.82 -0.13 1.95
CA LEU A 67 15.45 -0.60 1.71
C LEU A 67 14.71 0.36 0.77
N ALA A 68 13.84 -0.17 -0.05
CA ALA A 68 12.84 0.63 -0.75
C ALA A 68 11.75 1.08 0.24
N ILE A 69 11.02 2.12 -0.09
CA ILE A 69 10.01 2.70 0.79
C ILE A 69 8.64 2.53 0.15
N GLU A 70 7.71 1.98 0.90
CA GLU A 70 6.28 2.06 0.64
C GLU A 70 5.72 3.17 1.51
N LEU A 71 4.91 4.05 0.96
CA LEU A 71 4.31 5.17 1.66
C LEU A 71 2.87 5.40 1.21
N ASP A 72 2.06 5.91 2.12
CA ASP A 72 0.68 6.27 1.85
C ASP A 72 0.57 7.74 1.49
N ILE A 73 -0.22 8.06 0.49
CA ILE A 73 -0.44 9.45 0.07
C ILE A 73 -1.93 9.77 0.03
N HIS A 74 -2.25 10.99 0.43
CA HIS A 74 -3.59 11.56 0.31
C HIS A 74 -3.55 12.89 -0.43
N LEU A 75 -4.64 13.18 -1.13
CA LEU A 75 -4.85 14.48 -1.75
C LEU A 75 -5.69 15.34 -0.82
N THR A 76 -5.17 16.49 -0.45
CA THR A 76 -5.90 17.46 0.34
C THR A 76 -6.97 18.19 -0.46
N ARG A 77 -7.92 18.86 0.21
CA ARG A 77 -8.99 19.60 -0.45
C ARG A 77 -8.46 20.70 -1.39
N ASP A 78 -7.32 21.31 -1.05
CA ASP A 78 -6.65 22.33 -1.85
C ASP A 78 -5.71 21.76 -2.93
N GLY A 79 -5.77 20.44 -3.17
CA GLY A 79 -5.04 19.79 -4.25
C GLY A 79 -3.57 19.47 -3.97
N LYS A 80 -3.14 19.52 -2.71
CA LYS A 80 -1.77 19.13 -2.34
C LYS A 80 -1.68 17.66 -1.99
N VAL A 81 -0.59 17.02 -2.40
CA VAL A 81 -0.29 15.64 -2.01
C VAL A 81 0.44 15.64 -0.68
N VAL A 82 -0.07 14.86 0.26
CA VAL A 82 0.54 14.67 1.59
C VAL A 82 0.76 13.19 1.86
N VAL A 83 1.81 12.90 2.63
CA VAL A 83 2.10 11.52 3.05
C VAL A 83 1.40 11.25 4.36
N PHE A 84 0.38 10.39 4.31
CA PHE A 84 -0.47 10.13 5.46
C PHE A 84 -1.34 8.88 5.22
N HIS A 85 -1.57 8.06 6.23
CA HIS A 85 -2.35 6.84 6.09
C HIS A 85 -3.83 6.99 6.44
N ASP A 86 -4.13 7.62 7.60
CA ASP A 86 -5.50 7.64 8.14
C ASP A 86 -6.41 8.60 7.37
N GLU A 87 -7.71 8.34 7.39
CA GLU A 87 -8.70 9.21 6.75
C GLU A 87 -8.82 10.59 7.40
N SER A 88 -8.36 10.71 8.64
CA SER A 88 -8.39 11.99 9.38
C SER A 88 -7.15 12.19 10.24
N LEU A 89 -6.69 13.43 10.34
CA LEU A 89 -5.59 13.84 11.23
C LEU A 89 -5.87 13.56 12.71
N LYS A 90 -7.14 13.48 13.09
CA LYS A 90 -7.55 13.28 14.48
C LYS A 90 -7.05 11.96 15.06
N LEU A 91 -7.11 10.87 14.30
CA LEU A 91 -6.64 9.55 14.74
C LEU A 91 -5.12 9.49 14.87
N SER A 92 -4.40 10.08 13.95
CA SER A 92 -2.93 10.11 14.00
C SER A 92 -2.38 11.02 15.08
N LEU A 93 -3.03 12.16 15.32
CA LEU A 93 -2.60 13.10 16.34
C LEU A 93 -2.81 12.59 17.77
N ILE A 94 -3.76 11.68 18.01
CA ILE A 94 -3.95 11.04 19.31
C ILE A 94 -2.71 10.23 19.70
N HIS A 95 -2.08 9.54 18.77
CA HIS A 95 -0.87 8.76 19.04
C HIS A 95 0.40 9.59 19.18
N ILE A 96 0.42 10.80 18.63
CA ILE A 96 1.57 11.72 18.66
C ILE A 96 1.50 12.67 19.87
N SER A 97 0.32 13.05 20.31
CA SER A 97 0.14 14.06 21.36
C SER A 97 0.31 13.52 22.78
N GLU A 98 0.15 12.23 23.00
CA GLU A 98 0.28 11.65 24.35
C GLU A 98 1.71 11.72 24.91
N PRO A 99 2.78 11.45 24.14
CA PRO A 99 4.13 11.57 24.68
C PRO A 99 4.60 13.00 24.94
N THR A 100 3.95 14.00 24.36
CA THR A 100 4.39 15.40 24.45
C THR A 100 3.69 16.21 25.53
N ARG A 101 2.79 15.59 26.29
CA ARG A 101 2.07 16.23 27.40
C ARG A 101 2.82 16.20 28.74
N HIS A 102 4.06 15.82 28.71
CA HIS A 102 4.93 15.86 29.91
C HIS A 102 5.77 17.15 29.91
#